data_3f68e9e7a8fc452dadfb2aa9239ee915
#
_entry.id   3f68e9e7a8fc452dadfb2aa9239ee915
#
_cell.length_a   1.000
_cell.length_b   1.000
_cell.length_c   1.000
_cell.angle_alpha   90.00
_cell.angle_beta   90.00
_cell.angle_gamma   90.00
#
_symmetry.space_group_name_H-M   'P 1'
#
loop_
_entity.id
_entity.type
_entity.pdbx_description
1 polymer ?
#
loop_
_entity_poly.entity_id
_entity_poly.type
_entity_poly.pdbx_seq_one_letter_code
_entity_poly.pdbx_strand_id
1 'polypeptide(L)'
;PSDDDGDNVYHVSLSISDGTADGGQVDYAVTVTDDPPEGVLSISGDAYDGATLTADTSQILDSDGSAGTFQWHRDGAIIAGETGSSYTIGDCCEVLGSVYSVTITYTDLLGTIETLTSANTAPVTLNPAGDLDDDGVLNADDEDIDGDGANNTVDQMPYDASESEDTDGDGIGDNADTDDDNDGIEDSNDLFPLDATETTDADGDGIGDN
;
A
#
# COMPACT_ATOMS: atom_id res chain seq x y z
N PRO A 1 -0.24 5.80 -44.74
CA PRO A 1 -0.35 7.20 -44.43
C PRO A 1 0.58 7.51 -43.24
N SER A 2 1.30 8.62 -43.30
CA SER A 2 2.12 9.11 -42.20
C SER A 2 1.41 10.34 -41.62
N ASP A 3 1.47 10.47 -40.30
CA ASP A 3 1.09 11.68 -39.60
C ASP A 3 2.39 12.53 -39.51
N ASP A 4 2.64 13.34 -40.54
CA ASP A 4 3.92 14.03 -40.71
C ASP A 4 4.03 15.29 -39.83
N ASP A 5 2.92 15.77 -39.26
CA ASP A 5 2.87 16.98 -38.41
C ASP A 5 2.47 16.69 -36.94
N GLY A 6 2.14 15.42 -36.64
CA GLY A 6 1.87 14.96 -35.26
C GLY A 6 0.55 15.45 -34.69
N ASP A 7 -0.43 15.79 -35.54
CA ASP A 7 -1.75 16.27 -35.10
C ASP A 7 -2.80 15.16 -35.01
N ASN A 8 -2.39 13.88 -35.21
CA ASN A 8 -3.24 12.68 -35.25
C ASN A 8 -4.35 12.71 -36.32
N VAL A 9 -4.16 13.53 -37.36
CA VAL A 9 -5.05 13.62 -38.52
C VAL A 9 -4.38 13.03 -39.75
N TYR A 10 -4.91 11.91 -40.24
CA TYR A 10 -4.42 11.27 -41.44
C TYR A 10 -5.20 11.74 -42.67
N HIS A 11 -4.51 12.38 -43.58
CA HIS A 11 -5.10 12.82 -44.86
C HIS A 11 -5.02 11.71 -45.87
N VAL A 12 -6.18 11.19 -46.33
CA VAL A 12 -6.29 10.16 -47.33
C VAL A 12 -6.88 10.76 -48.59
N SER A 13 -6.09 10.79 -49.66
CA SER A 13 -6.53 11.25 -50.97
C SER A 13 -6.93 10.08 -51.86
N LEU A 14 -8.15 10.08 -52.31
CA LEU A 14 -8.67 9.12 -53.29
C LEU A 14 -8.83 9.78 -54.64
N SER A 15 -8.21 9.22 -55.67
CA SER A 15 -8.40 9.63 -57.04
C SER A 15 -9.16 8.53 -57.84
N ILE A 16 -10.10 8.93 -58.64
CA ILE A 16 -10.83 8.04 -59.56
C ILE A 16 -10.45 8.38 -60.98
N SER A 17 -10.02 7.38 -61.75
CA SER A 17 -9.72 7.53 -63.17
C SER A 17 -10.40 6.40 -63.95
N ASP A 18 -11.03 6.72 -65.07
CA ASP A 18 -11.60 5.73 -66.02
C ASP A 18 -10.59 5.33 -67.11
N GLY A 19 -9.34 5.77 -66.93
CA GLY A 19 -8.24 5.53 -67.91
C GLY A 19 -8.16 6.53 -69.04
N THR A 20 -9.07 7.50 -69.12
CA THR A 20 -9.13 8.52 -70.15
C THR A 20 -9.11 9.96 -69.64
N ALA A 21 -9.55 10.16 -68.43
CA ALA A 21 -9.50 11.43 -67.72
C ALA A 21 -9.34 11.21 -66.20
N ASP A 22 -8.65 12.14 -65.52
CA ASP A 22 -8.61 12.20 -64.06
C ASP A 22 -10.01 12.66 -63.54
N GLY A 23 -10.68 11.82 -62.78
CA GLY A 23 -12.04 12.04 -62.26
C GLY A 23 -12.09 12.97 -61.03
N GLY A 24 -10.99 13.59 -60.69
CA GLY A 24 -10.90 14.43 -59.51
C GLY A 24 -10.36 13.66 -58.26
N GLN A 25 -9.84 14.43 -57.33
CA GLN A 25 -9.32 13.94 -56.06
C GLN A 25 -10.30 14.33 -54.96
N VAL A 26 -10.57 13.41 -54.06
CA VAL A 26 -11.32 13.68 -52.82
C VAL A 26 -10.40 13.38 -51.63
N ASP A 27 -10.20 14.37 -50.81
CA ASP A 27 -9.38 14.28 -49.60
C ASP A 27 -10.28 14.03 -48.40
N TYR A 28 -9.90 13.05 -47.60
CA TYR A 28 -10.54 12.73 -46.35
C TYR A 28 -9.52 12.97 -45.20
N ALA A 29 -9.96 13.65 -44.17
CA ALA A 29 -9.27 13.74 -42.90
C ALA A 29 -9.84 12.66 -41.96
N VAL A 30 -8.97 11.76 -41.51
CA VAL A 30 -9.31 10.74 -40.50
C VAL A 30 -8.59 11.10 -39.24
N THR A 31 -9.30 11.51 -38.21
CA THR A 31 -8.74 11.77 -36.90
C THR A 31 -8.66 10.45 -36.12
N VAL A 32 -7.51 10.10 -35.60
CA VAL A 32 -7.35 9.02 -34.63
C VAL A 32 -7.49 9.66 -33.24
N THR A 33 -8.52 9.25 -32.53
CA THR A 33 -8.73 9.70 -31.14
C THR A 33 -8.03 8.73 -30.20
N ASP A 34 -7.48 9.29 -29.16
CA ASP A 34 -6.97 8.57 -27.99
C ASP A 34 -8.09 7.67 -27.40
N ASP A 35 -7.76 6.42 -27.10
CA ASP A 35 -8.64 5.43 -26.49
C ASP A 35 -8.10 5.08 -25.12
N PRO A 36 -8.61 5.70 -24.04
CA PRO A 36 -8.06 5.47 -22.70
C PRO A 36 -8.23 4.01 -22.29
N PRO A 37 -7.32 3.49 -21.45
CA PRO A 37 -7.35 2.10 -21.02
C PRO A 37 -8.65 1.76 -20.32
N GLU A 38 -9.26 0.67 -20.74
CA GLU A 38 -10.43 0.11 -20.08
C GLU A 38 -10.03 -1.12 -19.23
N GLY A 39 -10.83 -1.40 -18.20
CA GLY A 39 -10.65 -2.58 -17.37
C GLY A 39 -10.10 -2.30 -15.98
N VAL A 40 -9.50 -3.30 -15.37
CA VAL A 40 -9.10 -3.27 -13.96
C VAL A 40 -7.67 -3.77 -13.81
N LEU A 41 -6.84 -2.96 -13.17
CA LEU A 41 -5.59 -3.42 -12.57
C LEU A 41 -5.92 -4.03 -11.21
N SER A 42 -5.55 -5.27 -10.97
CA SER A 42 -5.78 -5.94 -9.70
C SER A 42 -4.49 -6.47 -9.07
N ILE A 43 -4.55 -6.79 -7.79
CA ILE A 43 -3.45 -7.41 -7.05
C ILE A 43 -3.87 -8.83 -6.69
N SER A 44 -2.97 -9.78 -6.91
CA SER A 44 -3.07 -11.16 -6.44
C SER A 44 -1.98 -11.44 -5.42
N GLY A 45 -2.23 -12.39 -4.52
CA GLY A 45 -1.38 -12.74 -3.40
C GLY A 45 -2.09 -12.47 -2.07
N ASP A 46 -1.61 -13.11 -1.01
CA ASP A 46 -2.15 -12.93 0.34
C ASP A 46 -1.54 -11.70 1.01
N ALA A 47 -2.32 -11.01 1.84
CA ALA A 47 -1.88 -9.83 2.57
C ALA A 47 -1.40 -10.23 3.97
N TYR A 48 -0.22 -10.84 4.07
CA TYR A 48 0.50 -11.05 5.32
C TYR A 48 1.98 -10.72 5.15
N ASP A 49 2.69 -10.52 6.24
CA ASP A 49 4.13 -10.24 6.23
C ASP A 49 4.92 -11.32 5.50
N GLY A 50 5.95 -10.93 4.77
CA GLY A 50 6.76 -11.82 3.93
C GLY A 50 6.08 -12.33 2.66
N ALA A 51 4.78 -12.10 2.46
CA ALA A 51 4.06 -12.55 1.26
C ALA A 51 4.43 -11.72 0.02
N THR A 52 4.30 -12.33 -1.15
CA THR A 52 4.51 -11.64 -2.42
C THR A 52 3.19 -11.28 -3.07
N LEU A 53 2.99 -9.99 -3.30
CA LEU A 53 1.91 -9.42 -4.09
C LEU A 53 2.32 -9.36 -5.57
N THR A 54 1.38 -9.60 -6.47
CA THR A 54 1.61 -9.53 -7.93
C THR A 54 0.54 -8.69 -8.59
N ALA A 55 0.95 -7.74 -9.42
CA ALA A 55 0.05 -6.95 -10.25
C ALA A 55 -0.51 -7.82 -11.39
N ASP A 56 -1.82 -7.91 -11.48
CA ASP A 56 -2.52 -8.61 -12.56
C ASP A 56 -3.10 -7.61 -13.54
N THR A 57 -2.53 -7.61 -14.73
CA THR A 57 -2.91 -6.75 -15.87
C THR A 57 -3.80 -7.46 -16.88
N SER A 58 -4.20 -8.71 -16.62
CA SER A 58 -4.93 -9.56 -17.59
C SER A 58 -6.30 -9.03 -17.96
N GLN A 59 -6.87 -8.13 -17.17
CA GLN A 59 -8.16 -7.49 -17.40
C GLN A 59 -8.05 -6.06 -17.93
N ILE A 60 -6.83 -5.59 -18.20
CA ILE A 60 -6.63 -4.29 -18.84
C ILE A 60 -6.79 -4.46 -20.34
N LEU A 61 -7.71 -3.69 -20.90
CA LEU A 61 -7.96 -3.61 -22.33
C LEU A 61 -7.45 -2.25 -22.81
N ASP A 62 -6.42 -2.31 -23.63
CA ASP A 62 -5.84 -1.15 -24.27
C ASP A 62 -5.40 -1.60 -25.66
N SER A 63 -5.95 -0.96 -26.69
CA SER A 63 -5.73 -1.37 -28.06
C SER A 63 -4.41 -0.86 -28.64
N ASP A 64 -3.79 0.13 -28.03
CA ASP A 64 -2.60 0.84 -28.50
C ASP A 64 -1.52 1.03 -27.43
N GLY A 65 -1.71 0.46 -26.22
CA GLY A 65 -0.79 0.52 -25.12
C GLY A 65 0.49 -0.30 -25.30
N SER A 66 1.56 0.16 -24.68
CA SER A 66 2.83 -0.54 -24.57
C SER A 66 3.03 -1.13 -23.18
N ALA A 67 4.09 -1.92 -22.99
CA ALA A 67 4.47 -2.42 -21.67
C ALA A 67 4.70 -1.25 -20.70
N GLY A 68 3.90 -1.20 -19.64
CA GLY A 68 3.97 -0.13 -18.64
C GLY A 68 5.03 -0.35 -17.57
N THR A 69 5.25 0.68 -16.77
CA THR A 69 6.06 0.64 -15.54
C THR A 69 5.15 0.63 -14.33
N PHE A 70 5.50 -0.16 -13.31
CA PHE A 70 4.75 -0.24 -12.07
C PHE A 70 5.33 0.70 -11.02
N GLN A 71 4.50 1.08 -10.06
CA GLN A 71 4.89 1.73 -8.84
C GLN A 71 4.00 1.24 -7.71
N TRP A 72 4.61 0.62 -6.69
CA TRP A 72 3.91 0.16 -5.50
C TRP A 72 3.76 1.26 -4.47
N HIS A 73 2.66 1.18 -3.71
CA HIS A 73 2.30 2.12 -2.64
C HIS A 73 1.92 1.35 -1.38
N ARG A 74 2.28 1.91 -0.22
CA ARG A 74 1.82 1.49 1.09
C ARG A 74 1.06 2.64 1.74
N ASP A 75 -0.18 2.42 2.16
CA ASP A 75 -1.06 3.41 2.78
C ASP A 75 -1.20 4.71 1.95
N GLY A 76 -1.19 4.54 0.62
CA GLY A 76 -1.23 5.63 -0.36
C GLY A 76 0.10 6.33 -0.61
N ALA A 77 1.17 6.04 0.15
CA ALA A 77 2.50 6.60 -0.07
C ALA A 77 3.34 5.72 -1.02
N ILE A 78 4.16 6.36 -1.87
CA ILE A 78 5.06 5.67 -2.80
C ILE A 78 6.11 4.86 -2.02
N ILE A 79 6.30 3.60 -2.38
CA ILE A 79 7.41 2.77 -1.93
C ILE A 79 8.57 2.99 -2.91
N ALA A 80 9.59 3.73 -2.48
CA ALA A 80 10.67 4.16 -3.37
C ALA A 80 11.46 2.98 -3.94
N GLY A 81 11.57 2.92 -5.28
CA GLY A 81 12.32 1.89 -6.00
C GLY A 81 11.51 0.63 -6.32
N GLU A 82 10.31 0.47 -5.78
CA GLU A 82 9.46 -0.71 -6.02
C GLU A 82 8.64 -0.53 -7.30
N THR A 83 9.27 -0.87 -8.42
CA THR A 83 8.75 -0.69 -9.78
C THR A 83 8.57 -2.00 -10.55
N GLY A 84 8.68 -3.14 -9.87
CA GLY A 84 8.45 -4.47 -10.45
C GLY A 84 6.96 -4.81 -10.57
N SER A 85 6.64 -5.82 -11.36
CA SER A 85 5.28 -6.39 -11.43
C SER A 85 4.88 -7.15 -10.16
N SER A 86 5.82 -7.38 -9.25
CA SER A 86 5.57 -7.98 -7.95
C SER A 86 6.30 -7.20 -6.85
N TYR A 87 5.78 -7.30 -5.65
CA TYR A 87 6.32 -6.70 -4.44
C TYR A 87 6.23 -7.69 -3.29
N THR A 88 7.29 -7.85 -2.51
CA THR A 88 7.26 -8.66 -1.29
C THR A 88 7.03 -7.74 -0.10
N ILE A 89 5.97 -8.01 0.64
CA ILE A 89 5.65 -7.30 1.88
C ILE A 89 6.81 -7.51 2.86
N GLY A 90 7.21 -6.46 3.55
CA GLY A 90 8.27 -6.54 4.54
C GLY A 90 7.93 -7.50 5.69
N ASP A 91 8.93 -7.75 6.53
CA ASP A 91 8.76 -8.59 7.71
C ASP A 91 7.84 -7.89 8.73
N CYS A 92 7.35 -8.65 9.68
CA CYS A 92 6.42 -8.34 10.75
C CYS A 92 6.57 -6.94 11.40
N CYS A 93 5.55 -6.58 12.10
CA CYS A 93 5.41 -5.47 13.05
C CYS A 93 5.27 -4.08 12.39
N GLU A 94 6.21 -3.59 11.58
CA GLU A 94 6.09 -2.28 10.90
C GLU A 94 5.07 -2.25 9.76
N VAL A 95 4.62 -3.41 9.27
CA VAL A 95 3.72 -3.51 8.11
C VAL A 95 2.31 -3.96 8.48
N LEU A 96 2.09 -4.44 9.71
CA LEU A 96 0.77 -4.90 10.15
C LEU A 96 -0.27 -3.78 10.06
N GLY A 97 -1.45 -4.13 9.56
CA GLY A 97 -2.53 -3.18 9.32
C GLY A 97 -2.39 -2.33 8.05
N SER A 98 -1.19 -2.24 7.45
CA SER A 98 -0.97 -1.49 6.22
C SER A 98 -1.74 -2.08 5.03
N VAL A 99 -2.09 -1.24 4.07
CA VAL A 99 -2.72 -1.65 2.81
C VAL A 99 -1.83 -1.27 1.62
N TYR A 100 -1.83 -2.13 0.60
CA TYR A 100 -0.99 -1.92 -0.58
C TYR A 100 -1.83 -1.69 -1.83
N SER A 101 -1.33 -0.84 -2.71
CA SER A 101 -1.84 -0.66 -4.07
C SER A 101 -0.70 -0.53 -5.07
N VAL A 102 -1.01 -0.74 -6.35
CA VAL A 102 -0.04 -0.59 -7.43
C VAL A 102 -0.62 0.29 -8.53
N THR A 103 0.20 1.18 -9.06
CA THR A 103 -0.11 1.97 -10.26
C THR A 103 0.71 1.44 -11.42
N ILE A 104 0.10 1.25 -12.58
CA ILE A 104 0.79 1.06 -13.86
C ILE A 104 0.72 2.36 -14.66
N THR A 105 1.85 2.74 -15.25
CA THR A 105 1.96 3.90 -16.14
C THR A 105 2.57 3.44 -17.46
N TYR A 106 1.94 3.78 -18.56
CA TYR A 106 2.42 3.51 -19.91
C TYR A 106 2.19 4.69 -20.84
N THR A 107 2.83 4.66 -21.98
CA THR A 107 2.63 5.66 -23.03
C THR A 107 2.07 4.93 -24.24
N ASP A 108 0.96 5.39 -24.75
CA ASP A 108 0.32 4.85 -25.93
C ASP A 108 1.10 5.17 -27.23
N LEU A 109 0.58 4.71 -28.37
CA LEU A 109 1.18 4.96 -29.69
C LEU A 109 1.05 6.43 -30.13
N LEU A 110 0.16 7.20 -29.48
CA LEU A 110 -0.06 8.63 -29.74
C LEU A 110 0.84 9.53 -28.86
N GLY A 111 1.55 8.92 -27.89
CA GLY A 111 2.42 9.62 -26.95
C GLY A 111 1.70 10.12 -25.68
N THR A 112 0.44 9.72 -25.46
CA THR A 112 -0.30 10.04 -24.25
C THR A 112 0.20 9.17 -23.08
N ILE A 113 0.35 9.76 -21.92
CA ILE A 113 0.72 9.04 -20.69
C ILE A 113 -0.57 8.64 -19.97
N GLU A 114 -0.72 7.35 -19.78
CA GLU A 114 -1.89 6.76 -19.16
C GLU A 114 -1.55 6.04 -17.88
N THR A 115 -2.47 6.03 -16.92
CA THR A 115 -2.28 5.41 -15.62
C THR A 115 -3.52 4.67 -15.15
N LEU A 116 -3.31 3.47 -14.59
CA LEU A 116 -4.33 2.74 -13.84
C LEU A 116 -3.80 2.44 -12.45
N THR A 117 -4.66 2.55 -11.45
CA THR A 117 -4.31 2.20 -10.07
C THR A 117 -5.26 1.10 -9.57
N SER A 118 -4.70 0.08 -8.92
CA SER A 118 -5.48 -0.99 -8.33
C SER A 118 -6.31 -0.52 -7.12
N ALA A 119 -7.30 -1.30 -6.72
CA ALA A 119 -7.83 -1.24 -5.37
C ALA A 119 -6.73 -1.60 -4.34
N ASN A 120 -6.92 -1.18 -3.10
CA ASN A 120 -6.05 -1.60 -2.01
C ASN A 120 -6.24 -3.10 -1.71
N THR A 121 -5.19 -3.74 -1.20
CA THR A 121 -5.28 -5.06 -0.56
C THR A 121 -6.18 -5.00 0.70
N ALA A 122 -6.48 -6.15 1.29
CA ALA A 122 -6.85 -6.21 2.70
C ALA A 122 -5.68 -5.67 3.56
N PRO A 123 -5.94 -5.21 4.80
CA PRO A 123 -4.87 -4.89 5.74
C PRO A 123 -3.95 -6.11 5.95
N VAL A 124 -2.65 -5.85 6.03
CA VAL A 124 -1.66 -6.90 6.28
C VAL A 124 -1.88 -7.49 7.68
N THR A 125 -1.86 -8.80 7.75
CA THR A 125 -1.89 -9.56 9.02
C THR A 125 -0.57 -10.28 9.23
N LEU A 126 -0.34 -10.76 10.44
CA LEU A 126 0.79 -11.64 10.71
C LEU A 126 0.67 -12.93 9.89
N ASN A 127 1.79 -13.43 9.37
CA ASN A 127 1.83 -14.68 8.63
C ASN A 127 1.47 -15.85 9.56
N PRO A 128 0.33 -16.54 9.33
CA PRO A 128 -0.11 -17.60 10.23
C PRO A 128 0.80 -18.85 10.20
N ALA A 129 1.64 -18.98 9.18
CA ALA A 129 2.62 -20.07 9.04
C ALA A 129 4.04 -19.62 9.43
N GLY A 130 4.18 -18.41 9.96
CA GLY A 130 5.41 -17.94 10.60
C GLY A 130 5.54 -18.49 12.02
N ASP A 131 6.65 -18.20 12.65
CA ASP A 131 7.01 -18.51 14.03
C ASP A 131 7.83 -17.30 14.47
N LEU A 132 7.20 -16.36 15.22
CA LEU A 132 7.75 -15.02 15.43
C LEU A 132 8.85 -15.03 16.50
N ASP A 133 8.71 -15.87 17.52
CA ASP A 133 9.65 -16.00 18.63
C ASP A 133 10.62 -17.18 18.49
N ASP A 134 10.48 -17.97 17.41
CA ASP A 134 11.31 -19.17 17.11
C ASP A 134 11.20 -20.27 18.18
N ASP A 135 10.07 -20.41 18.87
CA ASP A 135 9.85 -21.45 19.89
C ASP A 135 9.45 -22.80 19.31
N GLY A 136 9.07 -22.85 18.03
CA GLY A 136 8.66 -24.02 17.26
C GLY A 136 7.15 -24.21 17.18
N VAL A 137 6.35 -23.26 17.67
CA VAL A 137 4.91 -23.15 17.48
C VAL A 137 4.64 -22.12 16.37
N LEU A 138 3.72 -22.42 15.46
CA LEU A 138 3.37 -21.46 14.41
C LEU A 138 2.46 -20.38 14.97
N ASN A 139 2.60 -19.14 14.51
CA ASN A 139 1.79 -17.98 14.94
C ASN A 139 0.28 -18.24 15.00
N ALA A 140 -0.24 -19.13 14.12
CA ALA A 140 -1.67 -19.48 14.10
C ALA A 140 -2.11 -20.32 15.31
N ASP A 141 -1.20 -21.05 15.92
CA ASP A 141 -1.44 -22.01 17.01
C ASP A 141 -0.77 -21.56 18.32
N ASP A 142 -0.10 -20.39 18.31
CA ASP A 142 0.66 -19.86 19.41
C ASP A 142 -0.22 -19.03 20.36
N GLU A 143 -0.08 -19.25 21.64
CA GLU A 143 -0.76 -18.50 22.71
C GLU A 143 0.06 -17.32 23.24
N ASP A 144 1.37 -17.23 22.86
CA ASP A 144 2.34 -16.21 23.27
C ASP A 144 3.28 -15.95 22.07
N ILE A 145 2.77 -15.25 21.05
CA ILE A 145 3.37 -15.16 19.70
C ILE A 145 4.76 -14.53 19.70
N ASP A 146 5.04 -13.58 20.60
CA ASP A 146 6.34 -12.90 20.65
C ASP A 146 7.26 -13.42 21.75
N GLY A 147 6.75 -14.36 22.58
CA GLY A 147 7.56 -15.10 23.56
C GLY A 147 7.98 -14.29 24.78
N ASP A 148 7.27 -13.20 25.10
CA ASP A 148 7.59 -12.36 26.26
C ASP A 148 7.10 -12.95 27.60
N GLY A 149 6.20 -13.93 27.55
CA GLY A 149 5.58 -14.62 28.67
C GLY A 149 4.19 -14.11 29.03
N ALA A 150 3.66 -13.10 28.34
CA ALA A 150 2.27 -12.70 28.39
C ALA A 150 1.48 -13.44 27.27
N ASN A 151 0.29 -13.93 27.60
CA ASN A 151 -0.53 -14.61 26.59
C ASN A 151 -1.20 -13.55 25.69
N ASN A 152 -1.28 -13.79 24.37
CA ASN A 152 -1.88 -12.89 23.36
C ASN A 152 -3.26 -12.31 23.73
N THR A 153 -4.00 -12.97 24.62
CA THR A 153 -5.35 -12.52 25.02
C THR A 153 -5.34 -11.44 26.11
N VAL A 154 -4.21 -11.24 26.76
CA VAL A 154 -4.00 -10.27 27.85
C VAL A 154 -2.88 -9.31 27.53
N ASP A 155 -2.07 -9.64 26.55
CA ASP A 155 -1.01 -8.82 26.01
C ASP A 155 -1.60 -7.71 25.12
N GLN A 156 -1.25 -6.46 25.39
CA GLN A 156 -1.68 -5.31 24.58
C GLN A 156 -0.76 -5.10 23.37
N MET A 157 0.46 -5.69 23.42
CA MET A 157 1.48 -5.59 22.36
C MET A 157 1.93 -6.96 21.84
N PRO A 158 1.02 -7.86 21.40
CA PRO A 158 1.24 -9.31 21.22
C PRO A 158 2.21 -9.68 20.10
N TYR A 159 2.95 -8.73 19.56
CA TYR A 159 3.96 -8.91 18.51
C TYR A 159 5.27 -8.19 18.84
N ASP A 160 5.42 -7.70 20.08
CA ASP A 160 6.63 -7.00 20.53
C ASP A 160 7.10 -7.55 21.89
N ALA A 161 7.99 -8.51 21.87
CA ALA A 161 8.57 -9.18 23.04
C ALA A 161 9.24 -8.25 24.09
N SER A 162 9.29 -6.96 23.85
CA SER A 162 9.79 -5.98 24.82
C SER A 162 8.67 -5.26 25.56
N GLU A 163 7.41 -5.46 25.14
CA GLU A 163 6.24 -4.73 25.62
C GLU A 163 5.08 -5.71 25.86
N SER A 164 4.32 -5.51 26.92
CA SER A 164 3.08 -6.27 27.16
C SER A 164 1.92 -5.42 27.66
N GLU A 165 2.20 -4.19 28.07
CA GLU A 165 1.20 -3.23 28.56
C GLU A 165 1.32 -1.91 27.76
N ASP A 166 0.19 -1.24 27.55
CA ASP A 166 0.02 0.06 26.91
C ASP A 166 -1.13 0.75 27.66
N THR A 167 -0.76 1.46 28.72
CA THR A 167 -1.70 1.93 29.74
C THR A 167 -2.66 2.98 29.19
N ASP A 168 -2.20 3.88 28.32
CA ASP A 168 -3.03 4.94 27.75
C ASP A 168 -3.66 4.57 26.38
N GLY A 169 -3.17 3.49 25.75
CA GLY A 169 -3.70 2.96 24.48
C GLY A 169 -3.25 3.74 23.25
N ASP A 170 -2.12 4.44 23.29
CA ASP A 170 -1.62 5.24 22.17
C ASP A 170 -0.82 4.42 21.14
N GLY A 171 -0.47 3.16 21.49
CA GLY A 171 0.27 2.21 20.65
C GLY A 171 1.78 2.23 20.88
N ILE A 172 2.25 2.91 21.94
CA ILE A 172 3.60 2.82 22.50
C ILE A 172 3.46 2.04 23.79
N GLY A 173 4.24 0.98 24.00
CA GLY A 173 4.18 0.20 25.24
C GLY A 173 4.85 0.92 26.40
N ASP A 174 4.40 0.60 27.63
CA ASP A 174 4.83 1.28 28.87
C ASP A 174 6.36 1.25 29.10
N ASN A 175 7.10 0.27 28.55
CA ASN A 175 8.57 0.28 28.67
C ASN A 175 9.25 1.29 27.73
N ALA A 176 8.61 1.68 26.63
CA ALA A 176 9.14 2.60 25.64
C ALA A 176 8.54 4.00 25.75
N ASP A 177 7.36 4.12 26.37
CA ASP A 177 6.73 5.40 26.63
C ASP A 177 7.46 6.17 27.74
N THR A 178 7.27 7.43 27.82
CA THR A 178 7.83 8.33 28.84
C THR A 178 6.77 9.02 29.68
N ASP A 179 5.48 8.77 29.35
CA ASP A 179 4.29 9.34 29.99
C ASP A 179 3.17 8.31 29.85
N ASP A 180 3.30 7.17 30.59
CA ASP A 180 2.55 5.93 30.40
C ASP A 180 1.03 6.10 30.48
N ASP A 181 0.52 7.12 31.18
CA ASP A 181 -0.91 7.36 31.33
C ASP A 181 -1.40 8.61 30.57
N ASN A 182 -0.47 9.30 29.87
CA ASN A 182 -0.68 10.46 29.00
C ASN A 182 -1.41 11.63 29.71
N ASP A 183 -1.08 11.86 30.99
CA ASP A 183 -1.62 12.98 31.78
C ASP A 183 -0.84 14.28 31.55
N GLY A 184 0.34 14.19 30.90
CA GLY A 184 1.25 15.28 30.56
C GLY A 184 2.39 15.46 31.56
N ILE A 185 2.57 14.54 32.50
CA ILE A 185 3.71 14.47 33.42
C ILE A 185 4.51 13.22 33.07
N GLU A 186 5.80 13.37 32.75
CA GLU A 186 6.68 12.23 32.46
C GLU A 186 6.80 11.31 33.67
N ASP A 187 6.82 9.97 33.50
CA ASP A 187 6.92 8.93 34.54
C ASP A 187 8.02 9.21 35.54
N SER A 188 9.15 9.74 35.06
CA SER A 188 10.28 10.12 35.92
C SER A 188 9.96 11.21 36.95
N ASN A 189 8.86 11.94 36.75
CA ASN A 189 8.39 13.06 37.54
C ASN A 189 7.01 12.81 38.16
N ASP A 190 6.36 11.70 37.79
CA ASP A 190 5.07 11.26 38.28
C ASP A 190 5.22 10.22 39.41
N LEU A 191 4.43 10.36 40.44
CA LEU A 191 4.37 9.35 41.52
C LEU A 191 3.38 8.23 41.24
N PHE A 192 2.53 8.43 40.24
CA PHE A 192 1.48 7.48 39.78
C PHE A 192 1.47 7.32 38.26
N PRO A 193 2.57 6.87 37.61
CA PRO A 193 2.79 6.94 36.18
C PRO A 193 1.81 6.08 35.35
N LEU A 194 0.89 5.35 35.98
CA LEU A 194 -0.15 4.53 35.32
C LEU A 194 -1.57 5.02 35.68
N ASP A 195 -1.72 6.18 36.33
CA ASP A 195 -3.04 6.72 36.73
C ASP A 195 -3.17 8.20 36.36
N ALA A 196 -3.65 8.48 35.16
CA ALA A 196 -3.86 9.82 34.60
C ALA A 196 -4.70 10.79 35.46
N THR A 197 -5.16 10.36 36.62
CA THR A 197 -5.92 11.20 37.55
C THR A 197 -5.12 11.63 38.75
N GLU A 198 -3.94 11.07 38.96
CA GLU A 198 -3.08 11.30 40.15
C GLU A 198 -1.65 11.54 39.72
N THR A 199 -1.00 12.58 40.27
CA THR A 199 0.37 12.94 39.95
C THR A 199 1.26 13.16 41.18
N THR A 200 0.65 13.37 42.36
CA THR A 200 1.36 13.75 43.59
C THR A 200 0.83 13.01 44.80
N ASP A 201 1.71 12.75 45.75
CA ASP A 201 1.42 12.16 47.06
C ASP A 201 2.18 12.98 48.12
N ALA A 202 1.55 14.02 48.65
CA ALA A 202 2.21 14.98 49.52
C ALA A 202 2.44 14.47 50.96
N ASP A 203 1.64 13.50 51.44
CA ASP A 203 1.78 12.93 52.75
C ASP A 203 2.47 11.55 52.76
N GLY A 204 2.70 10.96 51.60
CA GLY A 204 3.45 9.73 51.39
C GLY A 204 2.69 8.48 51.85
N ASP A 205 1.36 8.51 51.77
CA ASP A 205 0.53 7.36 52.18
C ASP A 205 0.23 6.37 51.05
N GLY A 206 0.66 6.68 49.83
CA GLY A 206 0.45 5.87 48.60
C GLY A 206 -0.91 6.06 47.97
N ILE A 207 -1.61 7.11 48.31
CA ILE A 207 -2.87 7.56 47.69
C ILE A 207 -2.63 8.96 47.12
N GLY A 208 -3.00 9.18 45.86
CA GLY A 208 -2.81 10.49 45.24
C GLY A 208 -3.64 11.60 45.86
N ASP A 209 -3.14 12.82 45.72
CA ASP A 209 -3.74 14.04 46.31
C ASP A 209 -4.70 14.79 45.36
N ASN A 210 -4.92 14.35 44.10
CA ASN A 210 -5.69 15.08 43.07
C ASN A 210 -7.18 14.77 43.08
#